data_a1423b65307473868c8fbd6c95d7152f
#
_entry.id   a1423b65307473868c8fbd6c95d7152f
#
_cell.length_a   1.000
_cell.length_b   1.000
_cell.length_c   1.000
_cell.angle_alpha   90.00
_cell.angle_beta   90.00
_cell.angle_gamma   90.00
#
_symmetry.space_group_name_H-M   'P 1'
#
loop_
_entity.id
_entity.type
_entity.pdbx_description
1 polymer ?
#
loop_
_entity_poly.entity_id
_entity_poly.type
_entity_poly.pdbx_seq_one_letter_code
_entity_poly.pdbx_strand_id
1 'polypeptide(L)'
;MTRQIDPDIALQHLSLFQRNHWLGVNINCLNIEQMNKRVYIKTVGCQMNVLDSEMVIADLKRHGYTVVDTPKEADCILYNTCSVREHAEEKIYSALGKIRQTKEQQPDKLIGVMGCMAQKDQEIVFKRAPYVDMVIGPGQLHRVPDLIEKVRA
;
A
#
# COMPACT_ATOMS: atom_id res chain seq x y z
N MET A 1 -11.02 6.68 26.12
CA MET A 1 -11.53 5.44 25.49
C MET A 1 -10.89 5.31 24.12
N THR A 2 -9.79 4.63 24.06
CA THR A 2 -9.11 4.30 22.79
C THR A 2 -9.83 3.10 22.18
N ARG A 3 -10.63 3.33 21.16
CA ARG A 3 -11.14 2.23 20.33
C ARG A 3 -9.95 1.68 19.55
N GLN A 4 -9.50 0.54 20.00
CA GLN A 4 -8.58 -0.32 19.29
C GLN A 4 -9.33 -0.82 18.05
N ILE A 5 -9.04 -0.25 16.88
CA ILE A 5 -9.63 -0.71 15.63
C ILE A 5 -8.88 -1.98 15.27
N ASP A 6 -9.62 -3.07 15.20
CA ASP A 6 -9.13 -4.41 14.88
C ASP A 6 -8.43 -4.38 13.51
N PRO A 7 -7.19 -4.82 13.37
CA PRO A 7 -6.45 -4.82 12.11
C PRO A 7 -7.16 -5.65 11.00
N ASP A 8 -8.09 -6.50 11.35
CA ASP A 8 -8.86 -7.31 10.41
C ASP A 8 -9.94 -6.52 9.65
N ILE A 9 -10.38 -5.37 10.15
CA ILE A 9 -11.42 -4.56 9.48
C ILE A 9 -10.88 -3.86 8.22
N ALA A 10 -9.59 -3.54 8.17
CA ALA A 10 -8.95 -2.95 7.01
C ALA A 10 -8.87 -3.88 5.79
N LEU A 11 -9.11 -5.17 5.98
CA LEU A 11 -9.02 -6.21 4.95
C LEU A 11 -10.39 -6.70 4.43
N GLN A 12 -11.50 -6.26 5.03
CA GLN A 12 -12.84 -6.78 4.68
C GLN A 12 -13.40 -6.28 3.34
N HIS A 13 -12.80 -5.28 2.71
CA HIS A 13 -13.26 -4.79 1.40
C HIS A 13 -12.66 -5.54 0.20
N LEU A 14 -11.81 -6.54 0.42
CA LEU A 14 -11.14 -7.30 -0.64
C LEU A 14 -12.00 -8.38 -1.33
N SER A 15 -13.21 -8.64 -0.83
CA SER A 15 -13.98 -9.83 -1.26
C SER A 15 -14.79 -9.69 -2.55
N LEU A 16 -14.84 -8.53 -3.19
CA LEU A 16 -15.75 -8.31 -4.33
C LEU A 16 -15.09 -8.27 -5.72
N PHE A 17 -13.76 -8.36 -5.81
CA PHE A 17 -13.08 -8.25 -7.12
C PHE A 17 -12.28 -9.49 -7.57
N GLN A 18 -12.34 -10.60 -6.85
CA GLN A 18 -11.69 -11.85 -7.24
C GLN A 18 -12.67 -12.84 -7.85
N ARG A 19 -12.99 -12.71 -9.10
CA ARG A 19 -13.43 -13.84 -9.93
C ARG A 19 -13.17 -13.56 -11.41
N ASN A 20 -12.01 -13.95 -11.89
CA ASN A 20 -11.92 -14.58 -13.21
C ASN A 20 -10.62 -15.39 -13.27
N HIS A 21 -10.78 -16.66 -13.01
CA HIS A 21 -9.81 -17.71 -13.17
C HIS A 21 -10.09 -18.37 -14.52
N TRP A 22 -9.05 -18.69 -15.23
CA TRP A 22 -8.82 -19.78 -16.20
C TRP A 22 -7.87 -19.34 -17.30
N LEU A 23 -6.67 -19.87 -17.25
CA LEU A 23 -6.06 -20.65 -18.31
C LEU A 23 -4.67 -21.10 -17.84
N GLY A 24 -4.49 -22.41 -17.79
CA GLY A 24 -3.25 -23.05 -17.35
C GLY A 24 -2.09 -22.72 -18.28
N VAL A 25 -1.06 -22.14 -17.72
CA VAL A 25 0.30 -22.19 -18.27
C VAL A 25 1.23 -22.48 -17.10
N ASN A 26 1.89 -23.61 -17.18
CA ASN A 26 2.94 -24.05 -16.29
C ASN A 26 4.18 -23.16 -16.54
N ILE A 27 4.28 -22.03 -15.84
CA ILE A 27 5.44 -21.16 -15.86
C ILE A 27 6.14 -21.34 -14.51
N ASN A 28 7.40 -21.70 -14.55
CA ASN A 28 8.31 -21.94 -13.42
C ASN A 28 7.96 -21.09 -12.21
N CYS A 29 7.52 -21.72 -11.12
CA CYS A 29 7.15 -21.10 -9.85
C CYS A 29 8.23 -20.16 -9.26
N LEU A 30 9.49 -20.31 -9.63
CA LEU A 30 10.61 -19.50 -9.18
C LEU A 30 10.65 -18.08 -9.77
N ASN A 31 10.01 -17.84 -10.92
CA ASN A 31 9.99 -16.51 -11.55
C ASN A 31 8.78 -15.66 -11.15
N ILE A 32 7.70 -16.27 -10.72
CA ILE A 32 6.46 -15.54 -10.35
C ILE A 32 6.61 -14.88 -8.99
N GLU A 33 7.29 -15.51 -8.04
CA GLU A 33 7.55 -14.92 -6.71
C GLU A 33 8.46 -13.68 -6.77
N GLN A 34 9.37 -13.62 -7.74
CA GLN A 34 10.24 -12.45 -7.92
C GLN A 34 9.61 -11.34 -8.77
N MET A 35 8.67 -11.66 -9.65
CA MET A 35 8.06 -10.66 -10.55
C MET A 35 7.16 -9.65 -9.85
N ASN A 36 6.67 -9.95 -8.64
CA ASN A 36 5.72 -9.10 -7.93
C ASN A 36 6.31 -8.42 -6.67
N LYS A 37 7.63 -8.33 -6.56
CA LYS A 37 8.29 -7.77 -5.36
C LYS A 37 8.93 -6.40 -5.59
N ARG A 38 8.37 -5.59 -6.48
CA ARG A 38 8.82 -4.21 -6.72
C ARG A 38 7.92 -3.24 -5.97
N VAL A 39 8.51 -2.40 -5.15
CA VAL A 39 7.79 -1.43 -4.34
C VAL A 39 8.25 -0.01 -4.63
N TYR A 40 7.30 0.89 -4.78
CA TYR A 40 7.51 2.33 -4.84
C TYR A 40 6.98 2.98 -3.57
N ILE A 41 7.78 3.84 -2.94
CA ILE A 41 7.38 4.57 -1.73
C ILE A 41 7.46 6.07 -1.99
N LYS A 42 6.35 6.75 -1.81
CA LYS A 42 6.26 8.22 -1.86
C LYS A 42 6.03 8.78 -0.47
N THR A 43 7.00 9.52 0.04
CA THR A 43 6.89 10.20 1.34
C THR A 43 6.44 11.65 1.13
N VAL A 44 5.39 12.04 1.83
CA VAL A 44 4.88 13.42 1.87
C VAL A 44 4.62 13.77 3.32
N GLY A 45 5.50 14.55 3.94
CA GLY A 45 5.33 14.88 5.35
C GLY A 45 6.56 15.50 5.99
N CYS A 46 6.73 15.21 7.27
CA CYS A 46 7.84 15.69 8.08
C CYS A 46 9.01 14.69 8.13
N GLN A 47 10.06 15.04 8.89
CA GLN A 47 11.23 14.18 9.07
C GLN A 47 10.88 12.80 9.65
N MET A 48 9.87 12.71 10.51
CA MET A 48 9.41 11.41 11.05
C MET A 48 8.92 10.48 9.95
N ASN A 49 8.18 11.01 8.98
CA ASN A 49 7.73 10.19 7.84
C ASN A 49 8.90 9.70 6.97
N VAL A 50 9.99 10.47 6.88
CA VAL A 50 11.19 10.02 6.17
C VAL A 50 11.81 8.82 6.88
N LEU A 51 12.01 8.91 8.20
CA LEU A 51 12.53 7.81 9.02
C LEU A 51 11.63 6.55 8.94
N ASP A 52 10.33 6.73 9.05
CA ASP A 52 9.36 5.64 8.90
C ASP A 52 9.50 4.95 7.53
N SER A 53 9.66 5.73 6.47
CA SER A 53 9.85 5.19 5.12
C SER A 53 11.17 4.44 4.99
N GLU A 54 12.26 4.93 5.57
CA GLU A 54 13.57 4.26 5.57
C GLU A 54 13.50 2.92 6.31
N MET A 55 12.82 2.87 7.45
CA MET A 55 12.59 1.63 8.21
C MET A 55 11.79 0.61 7.38
N VAL A 56 10.70 1.04 6.77
CA VAL A 56 9.87 0.19 5.91
C VAL A 56 10.66 -0.31 4.71
N ILE A 57 11.46 0.54 4.06
CA ILE A 57 12.33 0.17 2.95
C ILE A 57 13.34 -0.90 3.36
N ALA A 58 13.99 -0.71 4.52
CA ALA A 58 14.97 -1.67 5.03
C ALA A 58 14.33 -3.03 5.31
N ASP A 59 13.12 -3.03 5.86
CA ASP A 59 12.37 -4.24 6.16
C ASP A 59 11.88 -4.95 4.90
N LEU A 60 11.34 -4.22 3.95
CA LEU A 60 10.95 -4.76 2.63
C LEU A 60 12.12 -5.39 1.88
N LYS A 61 13.30 -4.75 1.90
CA LYS A 61 14.52 -5.31 1.30
C LYS A 61 14.91 -6.63 1.94
N ARG A 62 14.79 -6.77 3.26
CA ARG A 62 15.03 -8.04 3.97
C ARG A 62 14.07 -9.15 3.53
N HIS A 63 12.86 -8.80 3.15
CA HIS A 63 11.85 -9.73 2.62
C HIS A 63 11.94 -9.94 1.10
N GLY A 64 13.02 -9.47 0.47
CA GLY A 64 13.30 -9.69 -0.96
C GLY A 64 12.60 -8.72 -1.91
N TYR A 65 12.08 -7.59 -1.41
CA TYR A 65 11.50 -6.55 -2.24
C TYR A 65 12.59 -5.65 -2.85
N THR A 66 12.37 -5.23 -4.08
CA THR A 66 13.18 -4.23 -4.77
C THR A 66 12.46 -2.89 -4.76
N VAL A 67 13.12 -1.85 -4.28
CA VAL A 67 12.58 -0.49 -4.33
C VAL A 67 12.85 0.09 -5.71
N VAL A 68 11.81 0.65 -6.34
CA VAL A 68 11.87 1.27 -7.66
C VAL A 68 11.58 2.77 -7.57
N ASP A 69 12.07 3.52 -8.55
CA ASP A 69 11.98 4.99 -8.55
C ASP A 69 10.67 5.51 -9.14
N THR A 70 9.94 4.67 -9.86
CA THR A 70 8.71 5.09 -10.51
C THR A 70 7.51 4.20 -10.13
N PRO A 71 6.32 4.79 -9.96
CA PRO A 71 5.13 4.00 -9.65
C PRO A 71 4.68 3.08 -10.78
N LYS A 72 5.14 3.35 -12.02
CA LYS A 72 4.83 2.49 -13.18
C LYS A 72 5.48 1.12 -13.08
N GLU A 73 6.73 1.07 -12.60
CA GLU A 73 7.50 -0.15 -12.45
C GLU A 73 7.13 -0.96 -11.22
N ALA A 74 6.46 -0.33 -10.26
CA ALA A 74 6.11 -0.95 -9.00
C ALA A 74 4.91 -1.90 -9.13
N ASP A 75 4.96 -2.98 -8.39
CA ASP A 75 3.84 -3.91 -8.18
C ASP A 75 3.04 -3.52 -6.92
N CYS A 76 3.70 -2.78 -6.01
CA CYS A 76 3.09 -2.20 -4.83
C CYS A 76 3.51 -0.73 -4.70
N ILE A 77 2.55 0.15 -4.47
CA ILE A 77 2.77 1.59 -4.29
C ILE A 77 2.35 1.96 -2.88
N LEU A 78 3.26 2.53 -2.11
CA LEU A 78 3.02 2.99 -0.74
C LEU A 78 3.15 4.50 -0.65
N TYR A 79 2.13 5.15 -0.13
CA TYR A 79 2.14 6.57 0.21
C TYR A 79 2.30 6.76 1.71
N ASN A 80 3.42 7.33 2.15
CA ASN A 80 3.63 7.71 3.54
C ASN A 80 3.29 9.19 3.73
N THR A 81 2.35 9.46 4.63
CA THR A 81 1.75 10.79 4.73
C THR A 81 1.57 11.25 6.17
N CYS A 82 1.70 12.56 6.38
CA CYS A 82 1.53 13.24 7.63
C CYS A 82 0.12 13.82 7.76
N SER A 83 -0.44 13.80 8.97
CA SER A 83 -1.75 14.39 9.28
C SER A 83 -1.68 15.84 9.79
N VAL A 84 -0.47 16.36 10.03
CA VAL A 84 -0.28 17.67 10.67
C VAL A 84 -0.27 18.84 9.68
N ARG A 85 -0.07 18.56 8.40
CA ARG A 85 -0.02 19.60 7.35
C ARG A 85 -1.23 19.45 6.44
N GLU A 86 -2.17 20.39 6.49
CA GLU A 86 -3.40 20.42 5.67
C GLU A 86 -3.12 20.18 4.18
N HIS A 87 -2.08 20.79 3.62
CA HIS A 87 -1.70 20.57 2.22
C HIS A 87 -1.11 19.18 1.91
N ALA A 88 -0.71 18.41 2.91
CA ALA A 88 -0.20 17.05 2.68
C ALA A 88 -1.33 16.09 2.30
N GLU A 89 -2.48 16.22 2.94
CA GLU A 89 -3.66 15.40 2.64
C GLU A 89 -4.15 15.62 1.20
N GLU A 90 -4.27 16.88 0.76
CA GLU A 90 -4.68 17.21 -0.61
C GLU A 90 -3.71 16.65 -1.66
N LYS A 91 -2.40 16.74 -1.39
CA LYS A 91 -1.37 16.18 -2.28
C LYS A 91 -1.50 14.66 -2.41
N ILE A 92 -1.81 13.97 -1.32
CA ILE A 92 -2.01 12.53 -1.35
C ILE A 92 -3.28 12.16 -2.11
N TYR A 93 -4.42 12.79 -1.83
CA TYR A 93 -5.63 12.50 -2.59
C TYR A 93 -5.49 12.83 -4.07
N SER A 94 -4.77 13.88 -4.42
CA SER A 94 -4.43 14.19 -5.82
C SER A 94 -3.54 13.10 -6.45
N ALA A 95 -2.56 12.60 -5.71
CA ALA A 95 -1.70 11.50 -6.18
C ALA A 95 -2.47 10.18 -6.31
N LEU A 96 -3.34 9.87 -5.35
CA LEU A 96 -4.22 8.71 -5.39
C LEU A 96 -5.18 8.80 -6.59
N GLY A 97 -5.76 9.96 -6.86
CA GLY A 97 -6.61 10.17 -8.03
C GLY A 97 -5.91 9.86 -9.36
N LYS A 98 -4.63 10.25 -9.50
CA LYS A 98 -3.84 9.92 -10.70
C LYS A 98 -3.56 8.42 -10.85
N ILE A 99 -3.40 7.72 -9.73
CA ILE A 99 -3.08 6.29 -9.74
C ILE A 99 -4.29 5.41 -9.91
N ARG A 100 -5.51 5.95 -9.73
CA ARG A 100 -6.76 5.24 -9.96
C ARG A 100 -6.80 4.60 -11.35
N GLN A 101 -6.48 5.37 -12.38
CA GLN A 101 -6.45 4.86 -13.76
C GLN A 101 -5.44 3.72 -13.93
N THR A 102 -4.29 3.81 -13.25
CA THR A 102 -3.29 2.73 -13.26
C THR A 102 -3.83 1.48 -12.58
N LYS A 103 -4.55 1.60 -11.47
CA LYS A 103 -5.20 0.48 -10.79
C LYS A 103 -6.27 -0.17 -11.65
N GLU A 104 -7.06 0.60 -12.37
CA GLU A 104 -8.08 0.09 -13.30
C GLU A 104 -7.46 -0.73 -14.44
N GLN A 105 -6.29 -0.30 -14.95
CA GLN A 105 -5.55 -1.01 -15.99
C GLN A 105 -4.74 -2.20 -15.47
N GLN A 106 -4.30 -2.16 -14.23
CA GLN A 106 -3.48 -3.17 -13.55
C GLN A 106 -4.09 -3.51 -12.19
N PRO A 107 -5.16 -4.32 -12.14
CA PRO A 107 -5.87 -4.63 -10.89
C PRO A 107 -5.00 -5.30 -9.83
N ASP A 108 -3.98 -6.06 -10.24
CA ASP A 108 -3.05 -6.77 -9.34
C ASP A 108 -2.04 -5.84 -8.64
N LYS A 109 -1.94 -4.59 -9.10
CA LYS A 109 -1.07 -3.59 -8.48
C LYS A 109 -1.66 -3.14 -7.15
N LEU A 110 -0.89 -3.30 -6.06
CA LEU A 110 -1.33 -2.91 -4.73
C LEU A 110 -1.09 -1.43 -4.46
N ILE A 111 -2.04 -0.80 -3.79
CA ILE A 111 -1.95 0.60 -3.36
C ILE A 111 -2.17 0.65 -1.85
N GLY A 112 -1.19 1.19 -1.13
CA GLY A 112 -1.25 1.36 0.31
C GLY A 112 -1.03 2.81 0.73
N VAL A 113 -1.72 3.21 1.80
CA VAL A 113 -1.50 4.49 2.49
C VAL A 113 -1.00 4.18 3.90
N MET A 114 0.11 4.79 4.29
CA MET A 114 0.69 4.59 5.62
C MET A 114 1.04 5.93 6.28
N GLY A 115 1.30 5.89 7.57
CA GLY A 115 1.70 7.05 8.38
C GLY A 115 0.58 7.63 9.22
N CYS A 116 0.78 8.84 9.74
CA CYS A 116 -0.12 9.46 10.73
C CYS A 116 -1.54 9.71 10.18
N MET A 117 -1.68 10.05 8.90
CA MET A 117 -2.98 10.21 8.26
C MET A 117 -3.76 8.88 8.23
N ALA A 118 -3.06 7.79 7.95
CA ALA A 118 -3.67 6.47 7.93
C ALA A 118 -4.27 6.07 9.28
N GLN A 119 -3.69 6.51 10.38
CA GLN A 119 -4.20 6.23 11.73
C GLN A 119 -5.44 7.06 12.08
N LYS A 120 -5.47 8.33 11.64
CA LYS A 120 -6.54 9.27 12.00
C LYS A 120 -7.80 9.05 11.17
N ASP A 121 -7.64 8.84 9.87
CA ASP A 121 -8.72 8.95 8.89
C ASP A 121 -8.91 7.68 8.05
N GLN A 122 -8.67 6.50 8.64
CA GLN A 122 -8.69 5.20 7.95
C GLN A 122 -9.96 4.99 7.11
N GLU A 123 -11.14 5.21 7.70
CA GLU A 123 -12.42 5.09 7.01
C GLU A 123 -12.59 6.13 5.89
N ILE A 124 -12.08 7.35 6.10
CA ILE A 124 -12.17 8.43 5.13
C ILE A 124 -11.32 8.11 3.91
N VAL A 125 -10.12 7.51 4.11
CA VAL A 125 -9.27 7.09 3.00
C VAL A 125 -9.99 6.09 2.11
N PHE A 126 -10.60 5.06 2.68
CA PHE A 126 -11.35 4.05 1.91
C PHE A 126 -12.60 4.62 1.23
N LYS A 127 -13.30 5.57 1.87
CA LYS A 127 -14.46 6.25 1.26
C LYS A 127 -14.07 7.11 0.06
N ARG A 128 -12.95 7.85 0.16
CA ARG A 128 -12.46 8.74 -0.90
C ARG A 128 -11.70 8.02 -1.99
N ALA A 129 -11.02 6.94 -1.64
CA ALA A 129 -10.19 6.14 -2.54
C ALA A 129 -10.46 4.64 -2.34
N PRO A 130 -11.62 4.13 -2.81
CA PRO A 130 -12.02 2.73 -2.62
C PRO A 130 -11.11 1.72 -3.33
N TYR A 131 -10.23 2.17 -4.19
CA TYR A 131 -9.20 1.38 -4.87
C TYR A 131 -7.90 1.24 -4.07
N VAL A 132 -7.81 1.83 -2.88
CA VAL A 132 -6.70 1.60 -1.92
C VAL A 132 -6.91 0.24 -1.27
N ASP A 133 -5.88 -0.60 -1.31
CA ASP A 133 -5.94 -1.98 -0.81
C ASP A 133 -5.58 -2.08 0.68
N MET A 134 -4.76 -1.14 1.19
CA MET A 134 -4.33 -1.16 2.59
C MET A 134 -4.11 0.24 3.16
N VAL A 135 -4.43 0.39 4.44
CA VAL A 135 -4.20 1.60 5.23
C VAL A 135 -3.49 1.21 6.52
N ILE A 136 -2.28 1.74 6.74
CA ILE A 136 -1.34 1.25 7.76
C ILE A 136 -0.94 2.41 8.68
N GLY A 137 -1.34 2.34 9.95
CA GLY A 137 -0.93 3.30 10.97
C GLY A 137 0.55 3.17 11.36
N PRO A 138 1.15 4.21 11.99
CA PRO A 138 2.57 4.23 12.37
C PRO A 138 2.97 3.05 13.27
N GLY A 139 2.08 2.61 14.15
CA GLY A 139 2.34 1.47 15.05
C GLY A 139 2.44 0.11 14.34
N GLN A 140 2.09 0.02 13.07
CA GLN A 140 2.06 -1.22 12.30
C GLN A 140 3.03 -1.25 11.13
N LEU A 141 3.93 -0.27 11.00
CA LEU A 141 4.87 -0.17 9.90
C LEU A 141 5.81 -1.38 9.78
N HIS A 142 6.16 -2.01 10.91
CA HIS A 142 6.95 -3.24 10.95
C HIS A 142 6.23 -4.45 10.35
N ARG A 143 4.92 -4.36 10.09
CA ARG A 143 4.10 -5.42 9.49
C ARG A 143 3.83 -5.21 8.00
N VAL A 144 4.41 -4.17 7.41
CA VAL A 144 4.17 -3.84 5.98
C VAL A 144 4.47 -5.02 5.04
N PRO A 145 5.59 -5.75 5.16
CA PRO A 145 5.85 -6.91 4.31
C PRO A 145 4.76 -7.98 4.44
N ASP A 146 4.39 -8.33 5.67
CA ASP A 146 3.36 -9.35 5.96
C ASP A 146 1.99 -8.93 5.43
N LEU A 147 1.65 -7.65 5.56
CA LEU A 147 0.38 -7.11 5.06
C LEU A 147 0.30 -7.14 3.54
N ILE A 148 1.40 -6.85 2.84
CA ILE A 148 1.47 -6.96 1.38
C ILE A 148 1.25 -8.42 0.95
N GLU A 149 1.92 -9.38 1.59
CA GLU A 149 1.74 -10.81 1.27
C GLU A 149 0.31 -11.27 1.58
N LYS A 150 -0.28 -10.83 2.70
CA LYS A 150 -1.67 -11.17 3.07
C LYS A 150 -2.68 -10.63 2.07
N VAL A 151 -2.47 -9.44 1.54
CA VAL A 151 -3.36 -8.84 0.53
C VAL A 151 -3.21 -9.52 -0.83
N ARG A 152 -2.01 -10.04 -1.15
CA ARG A 152 -1.77 -10.80 -2.39
C ARG A 152 -2.34 -12.22 -2.37
N ALA A 153 -2.36 -12.82 -1.19
CA ALA A 153 -2.89 -14.17 -1.04
C ALA A 153 -4.41 -14.20 -1.24
#